data_86e3874bb7c3f661a8249c4870109a76
#
_entry.id   86e3874bb7c3f661a8249c4870109a76
#
_cell.length_a   1.000
_cell.length_b   1.000
_cell.length_c   1.000
_cell.angle_alpha   90.00
_cell.angle_beta   90.00
_cell.angle_gamma   90.00
#
_symmetry.space_group_name_H-M   'P 1'
#
loop_
_entity.id
_entity.type
_entity.pdbx_description
1 polymer ?
#
loop_
_entity_poly.entity_id
_entity_poly.type
_entity_poly.pdbx_seq_one_letter_code
_entity_poly.pdbx_strand_id
1 'polypeptide(L)'
;MKIRVKYPVFKQGTLLFVDFGENVGYEYRYKHFAIVLNNNDSDTSASVIVVPLTSKDRQNRHVKLEKPVINSIVMSNLQMYLRNVEASMRARAQNDVARIIRPKDGILMTRDKVLIDYVSKHNALLMVANNELMLKWLDEDRKKAAAVSEHYKQYNKDSYARLDSIRQIDKSRIVQGINDLDPINKVVLPEKYLKKVQKAFGNIID
;
A
#
# COMPACT_ATOMS: atom_id res chain seq x y z
N MET A 1 4.73 -35.14 0.26
CA MET A 1 4.54 -33.90 1.05
C MET A 1 3.88 -32.87 0.14
N LYS A 2 2.62 -32.46 0.37
CA LYS A 2 1.97 -31.42 -0.46
C LYS A 2 2.52 -30.07 -0.04
N ILE A 3 3.18 -29.37 -0.94
CA ILE A 3 3.62 -27.98 -0.74
C ILE A 3 2.36 -27.13 -0.60
N ARG A 4 2.15 -26.54 0.58
CA ARG A 4 1.02 -25.65 0.83
C ARG A 4 1.37 -24.28 0.27
N VAL A 5 0.72 -23.88 -0.81
CA VAL A 5 0.87 -22.55 -1.39
C VAL A 5 0.33 -21.52 -0.40
N LYS A 6 1.10 -20.49 -0.08
CA LYS A 6 0.69 -19.36 0.76
C LYS A 6 0.40 -18.15 -0.13
N TYR A 7 -0.74 -17.53 0.12
CA TYR A 7 -1.19 -16.33 -0.58
C TYR A 7 -1.02 -15.08 0.29
N PRO A 8 -0.85 -13.90 -0.29
CA PRO A 8 -0.86 -12.64 0.47
C PRO A 8 -2.22 -12.46 1.18
N VAL A 9 -2.17 -11.89 2.38
CA VAL A 9 -3.37 -11.61 3.19
C VAL A 9 -3.67 -10.11 3.15
N PHE A 10 -4.90 -9.77 2.83
CA PHE A 10 -5.34 -8.38 2.72
C PHE A 10 -6.37 -8.03 3.80
N LYS A 11 -6.19 -6.89 4.44
CA LYS A 11 -7.20 -6.33 5.35
C LYS A 11 -8.36 -5.75 4.56
N GLN A 12 -9.56 -5.79 5.13
CA GLN A 12 -10.69 -5.05 4.57
C GLN A 12 -10.34 -3.57 4.37
N GLY A 13 -10.76 -3.00 3.26
CA GLY A 13 -10.42 -1.63 2.88
C GLY A 13 -9.04 -1.48 2.21
N THR A 14 -8.25 -2.54 2.07
CA THR A 14 -6.98 -2.45 1.33
C THR A 14 -7.23 -2.01 -0.10
N LEU A 15 -6.47 -1.00 -0.55
CA LEU A 15 -6.47 -0.54 -1.93
C LEU A 15 -5.54 -1.41 -2.76
N LEU A 16 -6.11 -2.11 -3.74
CA LEU A 16 -5.40 -2.99 -4.67
C LEU A 16 -5.33 -2.37 -6.07
N PHE A 17 -4.30 -2.72 -6.83
CA PHE A 17 -4.27 -2.51 -8.26
C PHE A 17 -4.43 -3.87 -8.95
N VAL A 18 -5.50 -4.06 -9.72
CA VAL A 18 -5.97 -5.37 -10.19
C VAL A 18 -6.06 -5.38 -11.70
N ASP A 19 -5.57 -6.44 -12.33
CA ASP A 19 -5.81 -6.73 -13.73
C ASP A 19 -7.10 -7.58 -13.87
N PHE A 20 -8.18 -6.94 -14.30
CA PHE A 20 -9.46 -7.60 -14.51
C PHE A 20 -9.51 -8.41 -15.82
N GLY A 21 -8.47 -8.29 -16.66
CA GLY A 21 -8.38 -8.99 -17.95
C GLY A 21 -9.25 -8.38 -19.04
N GLU A 22 -9.35 -9.12 -20.14
CA GLU A 22 -10.23 -8.79 -21.26
C GLU A 22 -11.55 -9.52 -21.06
N ASN A 23 -12.55 -8.83 -20.54
CA ASN A 23 -13.88 -9.39 -20.30
C ASN A 23 -14.85 -9.06 -21.45
N VAL A 24 -15.96 -9.77 -21.54
CA VAL A 24 -16.96 -9.63 -22.59
C VAL A 24 -18.03 -8.59 -22.23
N GLY A 25 -18.47 -7.81 -23.19
CA GLY A 25 -19.60 -6.88 -23.05
C GLY A 25 -19.31 -5.72 -22.08
N TYR A 26 -20.18 -5.54 -21.09
CA TYR A 26 -20.12 -4.44 -20.11
C TYR A 26 -19.31 -4.76 -18.84
N GLU A 27 -18.67 -5.92 -18.78
CA GLU A 27 -17.85 -6.30 -17.64
C GLU A 27 -16.65 -5.36 -17.48
N TYR A 28 -16.15 -5.27 -16.22
CA TYR A 28 -15.00 -4.44 -15.90
C TYR A 28 -13.73 -5.05 -16.51
N ARG A 29 -12.97 -4.25 -17.26
CA ARG A 29 -11.82 -4.70 -18.05
C ARG A 29 -10.56 -3.96 -17.65
N TYR A 30 -9.41 -4.55 -18.02
CA TYR A 30 -8.09 -3.96 -17.86
C TYR A 30 -7.69 -3.73 -16.41
N LYS A 31 -6.65 -2.94 -16.20
CA LYS A 31 -6.09 -2.65 -14.89
C LYS A 31 -6.80 -1.49 -14.22
N HIS A 32 -7.30 -1.73 -13.02
CA HIS A 32 -7.99 -0.74 -12.22
C HIS A 32 -7.68 -0.89 -10.73
N PHE A 33 -7.88 0.19 -10.00
CA PHE A 33 -7.88 0.11 -8.56
C PHE A 33 -9.16 -0.55 -8.06
N ALA A 34 -9.04 -1.23 -6.92
CA ALA A 34 -10.17 -1.88 -6.27
C ALA A 34 -9.98 -1.84 -4.74
N ILE A 35 -11.06 -1.94 -4.00
CA ILE A 35 -11.07 -1.97 -2.54
C ILE A 35 -11.46 -3.38 -2.10
N VAL A 36 -10.69 -3.96 -1.19
CA VAL A 36 -11.00 -5.25 -0.55
C VAL A 36 -12.23 -5.13 0.34
N LEU A 37 -13.20 -6.02 0.17
CA LEU A 37 -14.42 -6.07 0.97
C LEU A 37 -14.43 -7.17 2.01
N ASN A 38 -13.60 -8.21 1.89
CA ASN A 38 -13.52 -9.29 2.86
C ASN A 38 -13.17 -8.77 4.26
N ASN A 39 -13.93 -9.19 5.27
CA ASN A 39 -13.57 -8.96 6.68
C ASN A 39 -12.43 -9.87 7.13
N ASN A 40 -12.45 -11.12 6.67
CA ASN A 40 -11.48 -12.14 7.01
C ASN A 40 -10.86 -12.70 5.73
N ASP A 41 -9.60 -12.40 5.51
CA ASP A 41 -8.80 -13.01 4.47
C ASP A 41 -7.72 -13.88 5.11
N SER A 42 -7.25 -14.90 4.40
CA SER A 42 -6.24 -15.85 4.93
C SER A 42 -5.17 -16.16 3.90
N ASP A 43 -4.04 -16.68 4.38
CA ASP A 43 -2.93 -17.14 3.54
C ASP A 43 -3.25 -18.45 2.79
N THR A 44 -4.38 -19.08 3.07
CA THR A 44 -4.88 -20.26 2.37
C THR A 44 -5.92 -19.94 1.30
N SER A 45 -6.44 -18.70 1.28
CA SER A 45 -7.42 -18.24 0.28
C SER A 45 -6.70 -17.73 -0.97
N ALA A 46 -6.95 -18.34 -2.10
CA ALA A 46 -6.42 -17.91 -3.41
C ALA A 46 -7.16 -16.67 -3.97
N SER A 47 -8.29 -16.29 -3.40
CA SER A 47 -9.16 -15.25 -3.94
C SER A 47 -9.59 -14.24 -2.89
N VAL A 48 -10.03 -13.06 -3.35
CA VAL A 48 -10.52 -11.96 -2.52
C VAL A 48 -11.70 -11.26 -3.21
N ILE A 49 -12.68 -10.77 -2.43
CA ILE A 49 -13.80 -10.00 -2.96
C ILE A 49 -13.42 -8.52 -2.99
N VAL A 50 -13.64 -7.89 -4.12
CA VAL A 50 -13.30 -6.48 -4.33
C VAL A 50 -14.43 -5.68 -4.96
N VAL A 51 -14.46 -4.38 -4.67
CA VAL A 51 -15.22 -3.39 -5.44
C VAL A 51 -14.25 -2.57 -6.30
N PRO A 52 -14.41 -2.60 -7.63
CA PRO A 52 -13.57 -1.81 -8.53
C PRO A 52 -13.81 -0.31 -8.38
N LEU A 53 -12.77 0.49 -8.64
CA LEU A 53 -12.83 1.94 -8.67
C LEU A 53 -12.77 2.47 -10.11
N THR A 54 -13.46 3.56 -10.35
CA THR A 54 -13.48 4.29 -11.63
C THR A 54 -13.37 5.79 -11.40
N SER A 55 -12.92 6.54 -12.41
CA SER A 55 -12.98 8.00 -12.42
C SER A 55 -14.27 8.54 -13.07
N LYS A 56 -15.15 7.65 -13.58
CA LYS A 56 -16.40 8.04 -14.23
C LYS A 56 -17.55 7.93 -13.25
N ASP A 57 -18.31 9.03 -13.11
CA ASP A 57 -19.57 9.00 -12.38
C ASP A 57 -20.67 8.33 -13.22
N ARG A 58 -21.43 7.44 -12.57
CA ARG A 58 -22.71 6.94 -13.11
C ARG A 58 -23.72 6.99 -11.98
N GLN A 59 -24.61 7.96 -12.03
CA GLN A 59 -25.66 8.15 -11.05
C GLN A 59 -26.35 6.83 -10.70
N ASN A 60 -26.61 6.61 -9.41
CA ASN A 60 -27.30 5.46 -8.81
C ASN A 60 -26.56 4.10 -8.83
N ARG A 61 -25.38 4.01 -9.42
CA ARG A 61 -24.59 2.75 -9.45
C ARG A 61 -23.20 2.89 -8.85
N HIS A 62 -22.77 4.12 -8.62
CA HIS A 62 -21.44 4.43 -8.11
C HIS A 62 -21.51 5.22 -6.82
N VAL A 63 -20.61 4.92 -5.92
CA VAL A 63 -20.41 5.68 -4.68
C VAL A 63 -19.23 6.60 -4.83
N LYS A 64 -19.45 7.90 -4.84
CA LYS A 64 -18.39 8.89 -4.86
C LYS A 64 -17.56 8.80 -3.57
N LEU A 65 -16.27 8.55 -3.74
CA LEU A 65 -15.28 8.68 -2.68
C LEU A 65 -14.73 10.11 -2.79
N GLU A 66 -14.98 10.94 -1.78
CA GLU A 66 -14.61 12.35 -1.80
C GLU A 66 -13.12 12.55 -2.10
N LYS A 67 -12.76 13.37 -3.09
CA LYS A 67 -11.41 13.70 -3.57
C LYS A 67 -10.73 12.57 -4.36
N PRO A 68 -9.58 12.85 -5.01
CA PRO A 68 -8.76 11.85 -5.66
C PRO A 68 -8.10 10.94 -4.61
N VAL A 69 -8.89 10.00 -4.08
CA VAL A 69 -8.54 9.13 -2.95
C VAL A 69 -7.25 8.37 -3.21
N ILE A 70 -7.08 7.86 -4.43
CA ILE A 70 -5.92 7.04 -4.81
C ILE A 70 -4.63 7.85 -4.65
N ASN A 71 -4.54 8.99 -5.34
CA ASN A 71 -3.35 9.85 -5.27
C ASN A 71 -3.10 10.33 -3.84
N SER A 72 -4.14 10.84 -3.15
CA SER A 72 -4.02 11.38 -1.79
C SER A 72 -3.48 10.34 -0.80
N ILE A 73 -3.98 9.10 -0.84
CA ILE A 73 -3.56 8.05 0.08
C ILE A 73 -2.13 7.61 -0.22
N VAL A 74 -1.81 7.38 -1.49
CA VAL A 74 -0.46 6.99 -1.90
C VAL A 74 0.56 8.07 -1.51
N MET A 75 0.28 9.35 -1.83
CA MET A 75 1.16 10.46 -1.50
C MET A 75 1.34 10.65 0.00
N SER A 76 0.26 10.58 0.78
CA SER A 76 0.34 10.71 2.25
C SER A 76 1.21 9.61 2.87
N ASN A 77 1.05 8.36 2.44
CA ASN A 77 1.85 7.25 2.96
C ASN A 77 3.33 7.38 2.58
N LEU A 78 3.61 7.77 1.34
CA LEU A 78 4.96 7.96 0.85
C LEU A 78 5.68 9.11 1.60
N GLN A 79 5.00 10.25 1.77
CA GLN A 79 5.52 11.39 2.52
C GLN A 79 5.76 11.04 3.99
N MET A 80 4.83 10.32 4.61
CA MET A 80 4.99 9.87 6.00
C MET A 80 6.20 8.94 6.14
N TYR A 81 6.39 7.99 5.23
CA TYR A 81 7.56 7.12 5.22
C TYR A 81 8.86 7.92 5.17
N LEU A 82 9.02 8.80 4.17
CA LEU A 82 10.23 9.61 4.00
C LEU A 82 10.49 10.51 5.22
N ARG A 83 9.47 11.16 5.76
CA ARG A 83 9.61 12.00 6.97
C ARG A 83 10.10 11.18 8.17
N ASN A 84 9.56 9.97 8.36
CA ASN A 84 9.97 9.12 9.48
C ASN A 84 11.42 8.68 9.34
N VAL A 85 11.84 8.25 8.13
CA VAL A 85 13.24 7.88 7.88
C VAL A 85 14.16 9.07 8.09
N GLU A 86 13.85 10.26 7.55
CA GLU A 86 14.64 11.47 7.73
C GLU A 86 14.72 11.92 9.19
N ALA A 87 13.60 11.83 9.93
CA ALA A 87 13.59 12.17 11.36
C ALA A 87 14.49 11.23 12.17
N SER A 88 14.41 9.92 11.92
CA SER A 88 15.27 8.93 12.58
C SER A 88 16.75 9.15 12.26
N MET A 89 17.08 9.53 11.03
CA MET A 89 18.46 9.85 10.64
C MET A 89 18.98 11.13 11.33
N ARG A 90 18.16 12.18 11.40
CA ARG A 90 18.52 13.43 12.10
C ARG A 90 18.73 13.21 13.59
N ALA A 91 17.83 12.51 14.25
CA ALA A 91 17.94 12.19 15.66
C ALA A 91 19.23 11.42 15.98
N ARG A 92 19.64 10.52 15.09
CA ARG A 92 20.91 9.82 15.20
C ARG A 92 22.12 10.74 15.03
N ALA A 93 22.08 11.65 14.05
CA ALA A 93 23.17 12.60 13.81
C ALA A 93 23.39 13.54 15.01
N GLN A 94 22.33 13.82 15.77
CA GLN A 94 22.37 14.65 16.98
C GLN A 94 22.75 13.89 18.25
N ASN A 95 23.10 12.61 18.18
CA ASN A 95 23.36 11.72 19.33
C ASN A 95 22.19 11.56 20.30
N ASP A 96 21.00 12.06 20.00
CA ASP A 96 19.88 12.13 20.93
C ASP A 96 19.12 10.80 21.09
N VAL A 97 19.29 9.84 20.20
CA VAL A 97 18.41 8.68 20.18
C VAL A 97 19.14 7.35 20.23
N ALA A 98 20.33 7.30 19.78
CA ALA A 98 21.00 6.03 19.66
C ALA A 98 21.87 5.75 20.90
N ARG A 99 21.27 5.40 22.00
CA ARG A 99 21.90 4.37 22.84
C ARG A 99 21.93 3.09 21.99
N ILE A 100 22.86 3.08 21.06
CA ILE A 100 23.24 1.90 20.34
C ILE A 100 23.84 0.99 21.40
N ILE A 101 23.05 0.05 21.88
CA ILE A 101 23.53 -0.99 22.75
C ILE A 101 24.40 -1.85 21.83
N ARG A 102 25.70 -1.86 22.06
CA ARG A 102 26.60 -2.85 21.51
C ARG A 102 26.43 -4.12 22.35
N PRO A 103 25.76 -5.15 21.87
CA PRO A 103 25.81 -6.46 22.53
C PRO A 103 27.25 -6.97 22.45
N LYS A 104 27.58 -7.87 23.34
CA LYS A 104 28.90 -8.52 23.37
C LYS A 104 29.28 -9.18 22.05
N ASP A 105 28.33 -9.44 21.19
CA ASP A 105 28.46 -10.17 19.92
C ASP A 105 28.56 -9.27 18.68
N GLY A 106 28.82 -7.97 18.85
CA GLY A 106 29.00 -7.03 17.74
C GLY A 106 27.72 -6.63 16.97
N ILE A 107 26.56 -7.12 17.36
CA ILE A 107 25.26 -6.76 16.77
C ILE A 107 24.79 -5.45 17.40
N LEU A 108 24.52 -4.43 16.59
CA LEU A 108 23.96 -3.17 17.04
C LEU A 108 22.45 -3.28 17.17
N MET A 109 21.96 -3.01 18.37
CA MET A 109 20.53 -2.90 18.61
C MET A 109 20.17 -1.42 18.79
N THR A 110 19.25 -0.95 18.01
CA THR A 110 18.57 0.32 18.22
C THR A 110 17.13 0.04 18.67
N ARG A 111 16.58 0.90 19.53
CA ARG A 111 15.16 0.84 19.89
C ARG A 111 14.27 1.57 18.87
N ASP A 112 14.87 2.27 17.94
CA ASP A 112 14.14 2.93 16.87
C ASP A 112 13.72 1.90 15.81
N LYS A 113 12.45 1.53 15.85
CA LYS A 113 11.87 0.53 14.96
C LYS A 113 11.96 0.93 13.47
N VAL A 114 11.82 2.22 13.17
CA VAL A 114 11.93 2.73 11.79
C VAL A 114 13.33 2.52 11.25
N LEU A 115 14.34 2.79 12.08
CA LEU A 115 15.74 2.60 11.69
C LEU A 115 16.09 1.11 11.56
N ILE A 116 15.58 0.25 12.45
CA ILE A 116 15.74 -1.21 12.34
C ILE A 116 15.14 -1.71 11.04
N ASP A 117 13.89 -1.35 10.76
CA ASP A 117 13.18 -1.77 9.55
C ASP A 117 13.89 -1.25 8.29
N TYR A 118 14.39 -0.02 8.32
CA TYR A 118 15.13 0.59 7.23
C TYR A 118 16.46 -0.12 6.95
N VAL A 119 17.23 -0.41 7.96
CA VAL A 119 18.51 -1.13 7.86
C VAL A 119 18.28 -2.57 7.40
N SER A 120 17.29 -3.25 7.96
CA SER A 120 16.93 -4.63 7.58
C SER A 120 16.52 -4.73 6.11
N LYS A 121 15.76 -3.77 5.62
CA LYS A 121 15.33 -3.69 4.22
C LYS A 121 16.52 -3.63 3.25
N HIS A 122 17.63 -3.03 3.63
CA HIS A 122 18.81 -2.89 2.79
C HIS A 122 19.80 -4.04 2.96
N ASN A 123 19.41 -5.16 3.61
CA ASN A 123 20.30 -6.27 3.95
C ASN A 123 21.63 -5.84 4.58
N ALA A 124 21.61 -4.68 5.20
CA ALA A 124 22.79 -4.15 5.85
C ALA A 124 22.95 -4.81 7.21
N LEU A 125 23.78 -5.82 7.27
CA LEU A 125 24.42 -6.24 8.50
C LEU A 125 25.09 -5.00 9.08
N LEU A 126 24.34 -4.30 9.90
CA LEU A 126 24.81 -3.36 10.94
C LEU A 126 26.13 -2.62 10.68
N MET A 127 26.21 -1.91 9.63
CA MET A 127 27.26 -0.91 9.50
C MET A 127 26.81 0.39 10.15
N VAL A 128 26.95 0.42 11.45
CA VAL A 128 26.51 1.42 12.36
C VAL A 128 27.07 2.79 12.15
N ALA A 129 28.10 2.92 11.43
CA ALA A 129 28.90 4.13 11.52
C ALA A 129 28.99 4.95 10.23
N ASN A 130 28.46 4.48 9.14
CA ASN A 130 28.68 5.21 7.90
C ASN A 130 27.46 6.10 7.57
N ASN A 131 27.49 7.36 8.05
CA ASN A 131 26.51 8.37 7.70
C ASN A 131 26.40 8.56 6.17
N GLU A 132 27.48 8.40 5.43
CA GLU A 132 27.50 8.50 3.97
C GLU A 132 26.67 7.39 3.32
N LEU A 133 26.78 6.15 3.79
CA LEU A 133 25.99 5.04 3.29
C LEU A 133 24.52 5.22 3.55
N MET A 134 24.15 5.70 4.74
CA MET A 134 22.75 6.00 5.08
C MET A 134 22.18 7.13 4.22
N LEU A 135 22.96 8.17 3.97
CA LEU A 135 22.56 9.28 3.09
C LEU A 135 22.38 8.80 1.65
N LYS A 136 23.26 7.90 1.17
CA LYS A 136 23.10 7.27 -0.13
C LYS A 136 21.78 6.48 -0.25
N TRP A 137 21.46 5.65 0.76
CA TRP A 137 20.18 4.93 0.77
C TRP A 137 18.97 5.85 0.80
N LEU A 138 19.05 6.95 1.58
CA LEU A 138 17.99 7.95 1.60
C LEU A 138 17.81 8.61 0.24
N ASP A 139 18.89 8.91 -0.47
CA ASP A 139 18.83 9.47 -1.82
C ASP A 139 18.21 8.47 -2.83
N GLU A 140 18.58 7.19 -2.72
CA GLU A 140 17.96 6.12 -3.51
C GLU A 140 16.46 6.00 -3.22
N ASP A 141 16.05 6.04 -1.96
CA ASP A 141 14.64 6.00 -1.57
C ASP A 141 13.89 7.25 -2.05
N ARG A 142 14.50 8.43 -2.01
CA ARG A 142 13.91 9.64 -2.59
C ARG A 142 13.68 9.51 -4.09
N LYS A 143 14.61 8.92 -4.84
CA LYS A 143 14.46 8.65 -6.28
C LYS A 143 13.31 7.67 -6.54
N LYS A 144 13.24 6.57 -5.78
CA LYS A 144 12.13 5.61 -5.84
C LYS A 144 10.80 6.27 -5.51
N ALA A 145 10.76 7.10 -4.47
CA ALA A 145 9.58 7.85 -4.07
C ALA A 145 9.13 8.86 -5.12
N ALA A 146 10.08 9.53 -5.77
CA ALA A 146 9.78 10.43 -6.88
C ALA A 146 9.16 9.69 -8.07
N ALA A 147 9.65 8.49 -8.40
CA ALA A 147 9.07 7.65 -9.45
C ALA A 147 7.64 7.23 -9.10
N VAL A 148 7.37 6.83 -7.84
CA VAL A 148 6.00 6.54 -7.36
C VAL A 148 5.13 7.78 -7.49
N SER A 149 5.59 8.93 -7.00
CA SER A 149 4.84 10.19 -7.07
C SER A 149 4.47 10.55 -8.50
N GLU A 150 5.41 10.48 -9.44
CA GLU A 150 5.17 10.76 -10.85
C GLU A 150 4.12 9.82 -11.46
N HIS A 151 4.25 8.52 -11.20
CA HIS A 151 3.29 7.52 -11.67
C HIS A 151 1.86 7.81 -11.21
N TYR A 152 1.68 8.21 -9.94
CA TYR A 152 0.34 8.43 -9.38
C TYR A 152 -0.28 9.80 -9.71
N LYS A 153 0.46 10.75 -10.32
CA LYS A 153 -0.10 12.03 -10.77
C LYS A 153 -1.27 11.87 -11.73
N GLN A 154 -1.22 10.88 -12.63
CA GLN A 154 -2.30 10.58 -13.58
C GLN A 154 -3.61 10.16 -12.90
N TYR A 155 -3.55 9.68 -11.66
CA TYR A 155 -4.72 9.25 -10.87
C TYR A 155 -5.27 10.36 -9.95
N ASN A 156 -4.91 11.60 -10.19
CA ASN A 156 -5.43 12.77 -9.48
C ASN A 156 -6.83 13.16 -10.00
N LYS A 157 -7.77 12.21 -9.96
CA LYS A 157 -9.17 12.36 -10.37
C LYS A 157 -10.09 11.87 -9.27
N ASP A 158 -11.33 12.34 -9.27
CA ASP A 158 -12.38 11.80 -8.41
C ASP A 158 -12.47 10.27 -8.59
N SER A 159 -12.72 9.58 -7.49
CA SER A 159 -12.82 8.12 -7.48
C SER A 159 -14.22 7.70 -7.06
N TYR A 160 -14.75 6.73 -7.75
CA TYR A 160 -16.09 6.18 -7.52
C TYR A 160 -15.99 4.66 -7.36
N ALA A 161 -16.59 4.10 -6.31
CA ALA A 161 -16.71 2.67 -6.14
C ALA A 161 -17.86 2.14 -6.97
N ARG A 162 -17.60 1.15 -7.83
CA ARG A 162 -18.59 0.53 -8.72
C ARG A 162 -19.29 -0.65 -8.04
N LEU A 163 -20.41 -0.39 -7.39
CA LEU A 163 -21.15 -1.43 -6.66
C LEU A 163 -21.77 -2.49 -7.59
N ASP A 164 -22.10 -2.13 -8.83
CA ASP A 164 -22.60 -3.03 -9.86
C ASP A 164 -21.54 -4.01 -10.42
N SER A 165 -20.29 -3.87 -9.98
CA SER A 165 -19.14 -4.65 -10.48
C SER A 165 -18.36 -5.34 -9.36
N ILE A 166 -18.96 -5.45 -8.17
CA ILE A 166 -18.38 -6.24 -7.07
C ILE A 166 -18.17 -7.67 -7.54
N ARG A 167 -16.96 -8.19 -7.30
CA ARG A 167 -16.64 -9.56 -7.71
C ARG A 167 -15.53 -10.18 -6.88
N GLN A 168 -15.48 -11.49 -6.91
CA GLN A 168 -14.34 -12.25 -6.45
C GLN A 168 -13.26 -12.27 -7.54
N ILE A 169 -12.01 -12.05 -7.16
CA ILE A 169 -10.85 -12.16 -8.06
C ILE A 169 -9.84 -13.13 -7.50
N ASP A 170 -9.10 -13.78 -8.36
CA ASP A 170 -7.90 -14.53 -7.97
C ASP A 170 -6.78 -13.55 -7.57
N LYS A 171 -6.05 -13.84 -6.50
CA LYS A 171 -4.98 -12.98 -6.00
C LYS A 171 -3.79 -12.87 -6.96
N SER A 172 -3.64 -13.78 -7.92
CA SER A 172 -2.65 -13.69 -8.99
C SER A 172 -2.89 -12.53 -9.96
N ARG A 173 -4.11 -11.98 -9.98
CA ARG A 173 -4.47 -10.79 -10.77
C ARG A 173 -4.05 -9.48 -10.12
N ILE A 174 -3.51 -9.50 -8.91
CA ILE A 174 -3.06 -8.30 -8.21
C ILE A 174 -1.72 -7.88 -8.77
N VAL A 175 -1.70 -6.70 -9.37
CA VAL A 175 -0.51 -6.12 -9.99
C VAL A 175 0.39 -5.52 -8.91
N GLN A 176 1.67 -5.84 -8.96
CA GLN A 176 2.65 -5.29 -8.03
C GLN A 176 2.85 -3.78 -8.24
N GLY A 177 3.24 -3.10 -7.19
CA GLY A 177 3.65 -1.69 -7.26
C GLY A 177 4.92 -1.51 -8.11
N ILE A 178 5.19 -0.28 -8.52
CA ILE A 178 6.32 0.03 -9.42
C ILE A 178 7.70 -0.16 -8.76
N ASN A 179 7.76 -0.09 -7.43
CA ASN A 179 8.93 -0.43 -6.63
C ASN A 179 8.52 -0.77 -5.19
N ASP A 180 9.49 -1.08 -4.36
CA ASP A 180 9.28 -1.51 -2.97
C ASP A 180 8.72 -0.42 -2.03
N LEU A 181 8.83 0.86 -2.40
CA LEU A 181 8.23 2.00 -1.69
C LEU A 181 6.80 2.29 -2.13
N ASP A 182 6.33 1.67 -3.22
CA ASP A 182 4.95 1.85 -3.64
C ASP A 182 4.00 1.29 -2.57
N PRO A 183 3.11 2.14 -1.98
CA PRO A 183 2.22 1.69 -0.93
C PRO A 183 1.00 0.92 -1.44
N ILE A 184 0.83 0.81 -2.77
CA ILE A 184 -0.29 0.02 -3.33
C ILE A 184 -0.26 -1.42 -2.81
N ASN A 185 -1.42 -2.03 -2.67
CA ASN A 185 -1.62 -3.37 -2.10
C ASN A 185 -1.28 -3.50 -0.59
N LYS A 186 -0.83 -2.42 0.05
CA LYS A 186 -0.47 -2.37 1.47
C LYS A 186 -1.31 -1.35 2.24
N VAL A 187 -1.74 -0.29 1.58
CA VAL A 187 -2.46 0.81 2.20
C VAL A 187 -3.95 0.50 2.33
N VAL A 188 -4.51 0.84 3.48
CA VAL A 188 -5.94 0.69 3.78
C VAL A 188 -6.62 2.05 3.69
N LEU A 189 -7.79 2.10 3.09
CA LEU A 189 -8.61 3.32 3.04
C LEU A 189 -9.00 3.75 4.45
N PRO A 190 -9.08 5.08 4.70
CA PRO A 190 -9.72 5.60 5.89
C PRO A 190 -11.14 5.03 6.06
N GLU A 191 -11.47 4.67 7.28
CA GLU A 191 -12.71 3.97 7.65
C GLU A 191 -13.99 4.65 7.11
N LYS A 192 -13.97 5.99 7.06
CA LYS A 192 -15.09 6.78 6.51
C LYS A 192 -15.48 6.40 5.07
N TYR A 193 -14.50 6.07 4.22
CA TYR A 193 -14.75 5.67 2.83
C TYR A 193 -15.27 4.24 2.77
N LEU A 194 -14.70 3.36 3.59
CA LEU A 194 -15.15 1.97 3.67
C LEU A 194 -16.60 1.90 4.15
N LYS A 195 -16.95 2.61 5.24
CA LYS A 195 -18.33 2.70 5.75
C LYS A 195 -19.30 3.24 4.68
N LYS A 196 -18.89 4.24 3.89
CA LYS A 196 -19.70 4.77 2.80
C LYS A 196 -20.01 3.74 1.73
N VAL A 197 -19.01 2.94 1.34
CA VAL A 197 -19.16 1.84 0.38
C VAL A 197 -20.07 0.74 0.94
N GLN A 198 -19.85 0.32 2.19
CA GLN A 198 -20.63 -0.71 2.85
C GLN A 198 -22.11 -0.31 3.01
N LYS A 199 -22.38 0.92 3.45
CA LYS A 199 -23.75 1.44 3.57
C LYS A 199 -24.48 1.45 2.23
N ALA A 200 -23.79 1.89 1.18
CA ALA A 200 -24.39 1.92 -0.16
C ALA A 200 -24.60 0.51 -0.74
N PHE A 201 -23.75 -0.44 -0.38
CA PHE A 201 -23.90 -1.84 -0.78
C PHE A 201 -25.11 -2.49 -0.07
N GLY A 202 -25.30 -2.24 1.24
CA GLY A 202 -26.50 -2.70 1.96
C GLY A 202 -27.79 -2.23 1.30
N ASN A 203 -27.87 -0.98 0.89
CA ASN A 203 -29.05 -0.42 0.22
C ASN A 203 -29.34 -0.99 -1.19
N ILE A 204 -28.48 -1.80 -1.76
CA ILE A 204 -28.69 -2.47 -3.07
C ILE A 204 -29.27 -3.88 -2.88
N ILE A 205 -29.03 -4.48 -1.71
CA ILE A 205 -29.44 -5.86 -1.41
C ILE A 205 -30.82 -5.90 -0.72
N ASP A 206 -31.22 -4.79 -0.08
CA ASP A 206 -32.57 -4.58 0.48
C ASP A 206 -33.57 -4.18 -0.62
#